data_eb94cc7f18aafdb6444bd745e3590117
#
_entry.id   eb94cc7f18aafdb6444bd745e3590117
#
_cell.length_a   1.000
_cell.length_b   1.000
_cell.length_c   1.000
_cell.angle_alpha   90.00
_cell.angle_beta   90.00
_cell.angle_gamma   90.00
#
_symmetry.space_group_name_H-M   'P 1'
#
loop_
_entity.id
_entity.type
_entity.pdbx_description
1 polymer ?
#
loop_
_entity_poly.entity_id
_entity_poly.type
_entity_poly.pdbx_seq_one_letter_code
_entity_poly.pdbx_strand_id
1 'polypeptide(L)'
;MLFVLTGEVQTGKTRWLGRLAARLAAEGVRCAGVLAPGVWRPRAEGAALSAEDLHAGGRAEGAFEKLGIDNVLLPCGERIPFARRADLARAAGAFDCASQSARAGLGWAIDDAAIARVNAHFRELATEAGAAAEGGEAKVPGESGFGAVPSDPSQAVLRPFAVSLLVVDELGRLELVRGEGLIEAMALLDRGPTPAFPHALVVVREDLLPIARERLAPAWGVLRSIRPDEEGVDQVRAALGV
;
A
#
# COMPACT_ATOMS: atom_id res chain seq x y z
N MET A 1 4.08 14.99 3.93
CA MET A 1 4.53 14.24 5.15
C MET A 1 4.48 12.74 4.86
N LEU A 2 5.47 11.97 5.33
CA LEU A 2 5.46 10.50 5.21
C LEU A 2 5.15 9.86 6.57
N PHE A 3 4.09 9.07 6.61
CA PHE A 3 3.76 8.20 7.74
C PHE A 3 4.36 6.82 7.52
N VAL A 4 4.98 6.27 8.56
CA VAL A 4 5.51 4.91 8.57
C VAL A 4 4.74 4.10 9.60
N LEU A 5 3.84 3.25 9.14
CA LEU A 5 3.11 2.31 9.97
C LEU A 5 4.01 1.12 10.27
N THR A 6 4.42 0.98 11.52
CA THR A 6 5.32 -0.08 11.97
C THR A 6 4.71 -0.85 13.13
N GLY A 7 5.35 -1.92 13.53
CA GLY A 7 4.94 -2.81 14.62
C GLY A 7 5.23 -4.27 14.30
N GLU A 8 5.04 -5.13 15.28
CA GLU A 8 5.26 -6.57 15.17
C GLU A 8 4.48 -7.21 14.01
N VAL A 9 4.95 -8.37 13.58
CA VAL A 9 4.25 -9.17 12.56
C VAL A 9 2.87 -9.58 13.07
N GLN A 10 1.85 -9.54 12.19
CA GLN A 10 0.46 -9.92 12.50
C GLN A 10 -0.28 -9.07 13.55
N THR A 11 0.16 -7.85 13.82
CA THR A 11 -0.60 -6.90 14.66
C THR A 11 -1.83 -6.29 13.97
N GLY A 12 -2.14 -6.71 12.75
CA GLY A 12 -3.31 -6.25 12.02
C GLY A 12 -3.11 -4.94 11.25
N LYS A 13 -1.85 -4.55 10.95
CA LYS A 13 -1.52 -3.31 10.21
C LYS A 13 -2.31 -3.15 8.92
N THR A 14 -2.31 -4.16 8.04
CA THR A 14 -3.06 -4.12 6.78
C THR A 14 -4.58 -3.96 6.99
N ARG A 15 -5.16 -4.64 7.99
CA ARG A 15 -6.58 -4.48 8.33
C ARG A 15 -6.90 -3.08 8.85
N TRP A 16 -6.02 -2.54 9.68
CA TRP A 16 -6.13 -1.17 10.16
C TRP A 16 -6.04 -0.19 9.00
N LEU A 17 -5.05 -0.35 8.13
CA LEU A 17 -4.84 0.49 6.95
C LEU A 17 -6.04 0.46 6.00
N GLY A 18 -6.64 -0.73 5.77
CA GLY A 18 -7.86 -0.86 4.97
C GLY A 18 -9.06 -0.11 5.58
N ARG A 19 -9.22 -0.16 6.93
CA ARG A 19 -10.27 0.63 7.62
C ARG A 19 -9.99 2.12 7.55
N LEU A 20 -8.74 2.54 7.71
CA LEU A 20 -8.34 3.94 7.57
C LEU A 20 -8.64 4.43 6.16
N ALA A 21 -8.25 3.70 5.12
CA ALA A 21 -8.51 4.07 3.72
C ALA A 21 -10.02 4.21 3.43
N ALA A 22 -10.84 3.30 3.95
CA ALA A 22 -12.29 3.37 3.82
C ALA A 22 -12.89 4.60 4.55
N ARG A 23 -12.40 4.91 5.76
CA ARG A 23 -12.83 6.09 6.53
C ARG A 23 -12.43 7.38 5.79
N LEU A 24 -11.20 7.49 5.34
CA LEU A 24 -10.71 8.64 4.58
C LEU A 24 -11.50 8.84 3.29
N ALA A 25 -11.84 7.76 2.57
CA ALA A 25 -12.67 7.85 1.36
C ALA A 25 -14.07 8.40 1.68
N ALA A 26 -14.68 8.02 2.80
CA ALA A 26 -15.96 8.58 3.25
C ALA A 26 -15.86 10.08 3.63
N GLU A 27 -14.69 10.54 4.01
CA GLU A 27 -14.36 11.94 4.30
C GLU A 27 -13.90 12.74 3.06
N GLY A 28 -13.93 12.13 1.86
CA GLY A 28 -13.59 12.78 0.59
C GLY A 28 -12.08 12.80 0.29
N VAL A 29 -11.28 12.04 1.02
CA VAL A 29 -9.85 11.87 0.75
C VAL A 29 -9.64 10.67 -0.18
N ARG A 30 -8.92 10.89 -1.28
CA ARG A 30 -8.53 9.80 -2.19
C ARG A 30 -7.33 9.04 -1.60
N CYS A 31 -7.49 7.74 -1.35
CA CYS A 31 -6.36 6.85 -1.13
C CYS A 31 -5.98 6.18 -2.45
N ALA A 32 -4.71 6.25 -2.85
CA ALA A 32 -4.19 5.65 -4.08
C ALA A 32 -2.92 4.83 -3.80
N GLY A 33 -2.72 3.73 -4.51
CA GLY A 33 -1.59 2.83 -4.30
C GLY A 33 -2.03 1.38 -4.08
N VAL A 34 -1.52 0.70 -3.05
CA VAL A 34 -1.76 -0.72 -2.84
C VAL A 34 -1.98 -1.08 -1.38
N LEU A 35 -2.93 -1.98 -1.11
CA LEU A 35 -3.08 -2.74 0.13
C LEU A 35 -2.67 -4.20 -0.09
N ALA A 36 -2.08 -4.85 0.92
CA ALA A 36 -1.60 -6.23 0.84
C ALA A 36 -2.31 -7.18 1.84
N PRO A 37 -3.63 -7.40 1.72
CA PRO A 37 -4.37 -8.27 2.63
C PRO A 37 -3.90 -9.71 2.53
N GLY A 38 -3.69 -10.33 3.71
CA GLY A 38 -3.39 -11.76 3.78
C GLY A 38 -4.57 -12.63 3.38
N VAL A 39 -4.29 -13.73 2.71
CA VAL A 39 -5.23 -14.83 2.41
C VAL A 39 -5.11 -15.86 3.53
N TRP A 40 -6.22 -16.18 4.19
CA TRP A 40 -6.25 -17.02 5.38
C TRP A 40 -7.22 -18.18 5.23
N ARG A 41 -6.89 -19.31 5.87
CA ARG A 41 -7.77 -20.49 5.98
C ARG A 41 -7.88 -20.90 7.45
N PRO A 42 -9.05 -21.37 7.92
CA PRO A 42 -9.14 -22.02 9.22
C PRO A 42 -8.18 -23.21 9.29
N ARG A 43 -7.48 -23.36 10.40
CA ARG A 43 -6.60 -24.48 10.65
C ARG A 43 -7.44 -25.69 11.09
N ALA A 44 -7.06 -26.90 10.64
CA ALA A 44 -7.67 -28.12 11.14
C ALA A 44 -7.38 -28.28 12.65
N GLU A 45 -8.35 -28.75 13.42
CA GLU A 45 -8.16 -29.02 14.84
C GLU A 45 -6.98 -29.98 15.05
N GLY A 46 -6.05 -29.62 15.97
CA GLY A 46 -4.87 -30.43 16.29
C GLY A 46 -3.72 -30.35 15.29
N ALA A 47 -3.80 -29.54 14.23
CA ALA A 47 -2.68 -29.35 13.31
C ALA A 47 -1.54 -28.57 13.97
N ALA A 48 -0.35 -29.17 14.00
CA ALA A 48 0.86 -28.52 14.47
C ALA A 48 1.26 -27.36 13.54
N LEU A 49 1.95 -26.36 14.10
CA LEU A 49 2.59 -25.32 13.30
C LEU A 49 3.79 -25.88 12.56
N SER A 50 3.86 -25.61 11.26
CA SER A 50 5.09 -25.86 10.51
C SER A 50 6.12 -24.75 10.76
N ALA A 51 7.40 -25.02 10.44
CA ALA A 51 8.45 -24.00 10.50
C ALA A 51 8.10 -22.81 9.57
N GLU A 52 7.45 -23.08 8.43
CA GLU A 52 6.98 -22.10 7.47
C GLU A 52 5.85 -21.25 8.02
N ASP A 53 4.94 -21.83 8.83
CA ASP A 53 3.92 -21.06 9.53
C ASP A 53 4.55 -20.03 10.47
N LEU A 54 5.58 -20.40 11.19
CA LEU A 54 6.33 -19.51 12.07
C LEU A 54 7.04 -18.41 11.29
N HIS A 55 7.67 -18.75 10.16
CA HIS A 55 8.30 -17.78 9.25
C HIS A 55 7.27 -16.82 8.60
N ALA A 56 6.10 -17.33 8.28
CA ALA A 56 4.99 -16.49 7.77
C ALA A 56 4.31 -15.67 8.88
N GLY A 57 4.83 -15.73 10.13
CA GLY A 57 4.28 -15.03 11.28
C GLY A 57 3.07 -15.71 11.91
N GLY A 58 2.92 -17.05 11.73
CA GLY A 58 1.92 -17.84 12.43
C GLY A 58 2.20 -17.88 13.92
N ARG A 59 1.20 -17.59 14.76
CA ARG A 59 1.28 -17.81 16.21
C ARG A 59 0.88 -19.24 16.53
N ALA A 60 1.52 -19.84 17.54
CA ALA A 60 1.27 -21.21 17.97
C ALA A 60 -0.21 -21.50 18.31
N GLU A 61 -0.98 -20.48 18.65
CA GLU A 61 -2.38 -20.56 19.09
C GLU A 61 -3.38 -20.05 18.03
N GLY A 62 -2.94 -19.79 16.79
CA GLY A 62 -3.80 -19.21 15.77
C GLY A 62 -4.78 -20.22 15.17
N ALA A 63 -6.09 -19.93 15.27
CA ALA A 63 -7.14 -20.71 14.60
C ALA A 63 -7.06 -20.66 13.06
N PHE A 64 -6.17 -19.84 12.48
CA PHE A 64 -6.02 -19.62 11.05
C PHE A 64 -4.57 -19.75 10.61
N GLU A 65 -4.37 -20.25 9.40
CA GLU A 65 -3.08 -20.25 8.72
C GLU A 65 -3.08 -19.24 7.56
N LYS A 66 -1.96 -18.55 7.35
CA LYS A 66 -1.79 -17.63 6.23
C LYS A 66 -1.31 -18.41 5.02
N LEU A 67 -2.08 -18.40 3.94
CA LEU A 67 -1.79 -19.11 2.70
C LEU A 67 -1.06 -18.23 1.68
N GLY A 68 -1.34 -16.93 1.71
CA GLY A 68 -0.86 -15.99 0.72
C GLY A 68 -1.11 -14.54 1.09
N ILE A 69 -0.85 -13.69 0.12
CA ILE A 69 -1.08 -12.26 0.14
C ILE A 69 -1.67 -11.89 -1.21
N ASP A 70 -2.76 -11.15 -1.21
CA ASP A 70 -3.26 -10.47 -2.40
C ASP A 70 -2.84 -9.00 -2.35
N ASN A 71 -2.72 -8.37 -3.49
CA ASN A 71 -2.65 -6.92 -3.59
C ASN A 71 -4.00 -6.37 -4.06
N VAL A 72 -4.47 -5.30 -3.41
CA VAL A 72 -5.67 -4.56 -3.79
C VAL A 72 -5.24 -3.17 -4.21
N LEU A 73 -5.44 -2.85 -5.49
CA LEU A 73 -5.09 -1.56 -6.06
C LEU A 73 -6.10 -0.49 -5.66
N LEU A 74 -5.63 0.63 -5.14
CA LEU A 74 -6.46 1.77 -4.75
C LEU A 74 -6.39 2.88 -5.82
N PRO A 75 -7.50 3.54 -6.16
CA PRO A 75 -8.85 3.38 -5.60
C PRO A 75 -9.72 2.34 -6.31
N CYS A 76 -9.27 1.72 -7.42
CA CYS A 76 -10.11 0.88 -8.29
C CYS A 76 -10.59 -0.42 -7.63
N GLY A 77 -9.92 -0.89 -6.56
CA GLY A 77 -10.29 -2.11 -5.86
C GLY A 77 -9.91 -3.41 -6.60
N GLU A 78 -9.16 -3.33 -7.71
CA GLU A 78 -8.66 -4.52 -8.41
C GLU A 78 -7.84 -5.39 -7.46
N ARG A 79 -8.18 -6.67 -7.37
CA ARG A 79 -7.49 -7.64 -6.52
C ARG A 79 -6.61 -8.55 -7.37
N ILE A 80 -5.33 -8.64 -6.99
CA ILE A 80 -4.30 -9.40 -7.67
C ILE A 80 -3.75 -10.43 -6.68
N PRO A 81 -3.83 -11.76 -6.95
CA PRO A 81 -3.07 -12.76 -6.21
C PRO A 81 -1.58 -12.45 -6.33
N PHE A 82 -0.93 -12.06 -5.23
CA PHE A 82 0.42 -11.50 -5.28
C PHE A 82 1.49 -12.47 -4.80
N ALA A 83 1.26 -13.09 -3.65
CA ALA A 83 2.21 -14.02 -3.07
C ALA A 83 1.51 -15.26 -2.50
N ARG A 84 2.19 -16.40 -2.57
CA ARG A 84 1.79 -17.63 -1.90
C ARG A 84 2.92 -18.11 -0.99
N ARG A 85 2.59 -18.80 0.07
CA ARG A 85 3.60 -19.42 0.95
C ARG A 85 4.46 -20.38 0.12
N ALA A 86 5.79 -20.28 0.25
CA ALA A 86 6.73 -20.94 -0.66
C ALA A 86 6.63 -22.49 -0.61
N ASP A 87 6.34 -23.07 0.57
CA ASP A 87 6.09 -24.50 0.73
C ASP A 87 4.85 -24.97 -0.03
N LEU A 88 3.75 -24.20 0.04
CA LEU A 88 2.52 -24.48 -0.69
C LEU A 88 2.71 -24.35 -2.21
N ALA A 89 3.48 -23.36 -2.65
CA ALA A 89 3.81 -23.19 -4.07
C ALA A 89 4.65 -24.36 -4.57
N ARG A 90 5.64 -24.82 -3.80
CA ARG A 90 6.45 -26.02 -4.13
C ARG A 90 5.60 -27.28 -4.22
N ALA A 91 4.75 -27.51 -3.21
CA ALA A 91 3.85 -28.66 -3.18
C ALA A 91 2.89 -28.71 -4.38
N ALA A 92 2.48 -27.52 -4.88
CA ALA A 92 1.61 -27.38 -6.04
C ALA A 92 2.37 -27.38 -7.39
N GLY A 93 3.71 -27.49 -7.42
CA GLY A 93 4.52 -27.38 -8.63
C GLY A 93 4.51 -25.98 -9.27
N ALA A 94 4.13 -24.95 -8.52
CA ALA A 94 3.98 -23.57 -8.99
C ALA A 94 5.09 -22.65 -8.43
N PHE A 95 6.18 -23.21 -7.89
CA PHE A 95 7.30 -22.43 -7.37
C PHE A 95 8.29 -22.13 -8.47
N ASP A 96 8.41 -20.86 -8.84
CA ASP A 96 9.43 -20.40 -9.79
C ASP A 96 10.73 -20.06 -9.04
N CYS A 97 11.78 -20.88 -9.26
CA CYS A 97 13.11 -20.67 -8.66
C CYS A 97 13.85 -19.48 -9.29
N ALA A 98 13.43 -18.98 -10.46
CA ALA A 98 14.01 -17.82 -11.12
C ALA A 98 13.34 -16.50 -10.72
N SER A 99 12.23 -16.54 -9.98
CA SER A 99 11.53 -15.34 -9.53
C SER A 99 12.39 -14.46 -8.60
N GLN A 100 12.07 -13.18 -8.53
CA GLN A 100 12.75 -12.22 -7.63
C GLN A 100 12.72 -12.70 -6.17
N SER A 101 11.57 -13.18 -5.71
CA SER A 101 11.38 -13.65 -4.34
C SER A 101 12.21 -14.90 -4.03
N ALA A 102 12.35 -15.83 -4.97
CA ALA A 102 13.17 -17.02 -4.82
C ALA A 102 14.65 -16.67 -4.74
N ARG A 103 15.15 -15.79 -5.63
CA ARG A 103 16.53 -15.29 -5.59
C ARG A 103 16.83 -14.51 -4.29
N ALA A 104 15.83 -13.87 -3.72
CA ALA A 104 15.94 -13.16 -2.44
C ALA A 104 15.84 -14.09 -1.21
N GLY A 105 15.56 -15.37 -1.40
CA GLY A 105 15.41 -16.34 -0.31
C GLY A 105 14.21 -16.05 0.59
N LEU A 106 13.13 -15.50 0.05
CA LEU A 106 11.93 -15.18 0.82
C LEU A 106 11.11 -16.45 1.11
N GLY A 107 10.43 -16.47 2.26
CA GLY A 107 9.45 -17.50 2.62
C GLY A 107 8.15 -17.44 1.79
N TRP A 108 8.05 -16.49 0.85
CA TRP A 108 6.94 -16.26 -0.04
C TRP A 108 7.35 -16.45 -1.49
N ALA A 109 6.58 -17.21 -2.24
CA ALA A 109 6.65 -17.25 -3.69
C ALA A 109 5.80 -16.07 -4.22
N ILE A 110 6.46 -15.02 -4.67
CA ILE A 110 5.82 -13.85 -5.26
C ILE A 110 5.85 -14.03 -6.77
N ASP A 111 4.70 -13.77 -7.42
CA ASP A 111 4.58 -13.83 -8.86
C ASP A 111 5.16 -12.55 -9.50
N ASP A 112 6.17 -12.70 -10.35
CA ASP A 112 6.79 -11.58 -11.06
C ASP A 112 5.81 -10.87 -12.01
N ALA A 113 4.80 -11.58 -12.56
CA ALA A 113 3.74 -10.96 -13.33
C ALA A 113 2.82 -10.09 -12.45
N ALA A 114 2.53 -10.53 -11.22
CA ALA A 114 1.80 -9.72 -10.25
C ALA A 114 2.60 -8.47 -9.83
N ILE A 115 3.92 -8.60 -9.60
CA ILE A 115 4.81 -7.45 -9.38
C ILE A 115 4.72 -6.47 -10.56
N ALA A 116 4.80 -6.96 -11.80
CA ALA A 116 4.73 -6.12 -12.99
C ALA A 116 3.38 -5.39 -13.10
N ARG A 117 2.26 -6.06 -12.76
CA ARG A 117 0.92 -5.44 -12.76
C ARG A 117 0.80 -4.33 -11.72
N VAL A 118 1.30 -4.56 -10.50
CA VAL A 118 1.29 -3.53 -9.44
C VAL A 118 2.20 -2.36 -9.83
N ASN A 119 3.38 -2.62 -10.38
CA ASN A 119 4.25 -1.57 -10.89
C ASN A 119 3.59 -0.75 -12.04
N ALA A 120 2.83 -1.41 -12.93
CA ALA A 120 2.07 -0.69 -13.96
C ALA A 120 1.08 0.31 -13.33
N HIS A 121 0.36 -0.09 -12.28
CA HIS A 121 -0.53 0.80 -11.54
C HIS A 121 0.20 2.01 -10.94
N PHE A 122 1.38 1.82 -10.32
CA PHE A 122 2.16 2.93 -9.77
C PHE A 122 2.68 3.88 -10.87
N ARG A 123 2.98 3.38 -12.08
CA ARG A 123 3.31 4.24 -13.24
C ARG A 123 2.13 5.10 -13.67
N GLU A 124 0.92 4.54 -13.68
CA GLU A 124 -0.31 5.30 -13.95
C GLU A 124 -0.48 6.43 -12.92
N LEU A 125 -0.32 6.13 -11.62
CA LEU A 125 -0.36 7.13 -10.55
C LEU A 125 0.74 8.19 -10.68
N ALA A 126 1.93 7.81 -11.10
CA ALA A 126 3.04 8.74 -11.33
C ALA A 126 2.77 9.69 -12.50
N THR A 127 2.09 9.20 -13.54
CA THR A 127 1.65 10.02 -14.69
C THR A 127 0.58 11.02 -14.27
N GLU A 128 -0.42 10.60 -13.49
CA GLU A 128 -1.44 11.49 -12.91
C GLU A 128 -0.78 12.59 -12.06
N ALA A 129 0.21 12.22 -11.24
CA ALA A 129 0.92 13.18 -10.39
C ALA A 129 1.73 14.22 -11.20
N GLY A 130 2.31 13.80 -12.33
CA GLY A 130 3.02 14.70 -13.25
C GLY A 130 2.06 15.69 -13.92
N ALA A 131 0.95 15.20 -14.45
CA ALA A 131 -0.07 16.05 -15.08
C ALA A 131 -0.65 17.08 -14.11
N ALA A 132 -0.85 16.72 -12.85
CA ALA A 132 -1.33 17.64 -11.81
C ALA A 132 -0.30 18.75 -11.48
N ALA A 133 1.01 18.47 -11.63
CA ALA A 133 2.06 19.47 -11.42
C ALA A 133 2.14 20.48 -12.56
N GLU A 134 1.91 20.05 -13.80
CA GLU A 134 1.94 20.90 -14.99
C GLU A 134 0.66 21.74 -15.18
N GLY A 135 -0.49 21.26 -14.66
CA GLY A 135 -1.79 21.94 -14.74
C GLY A 135 -2.02 23.05 -13.70
N GLY A 136 -1.06 23.33 -12.84
CA GLY A 136 -1.16 24.27 -11.71
C GLY A 136 -1.26 25.76 -12.06
N GLU A 137 -1.28 26.17 -13.35
CA GLU A 137 -1.62 27.52 -13.83
C GLU A 137 -3.02 27.60 -14.46
N ALA A 138 -4.01 26.98 -13.86
CA ALA A 138 -5.39 27.23 -14.26
C ALA A 138 -5.84 28.60 -13.71
N LYS A 139 -5.75 29.62 -14.60
CA LYS A 139 -6.36 30.94 -14.53
C LYS A 139 -7.72 30.88 -13.82
N VAL A 140 -7.84 31.59 -12.70
CA VAL A 140 -9.12 31.83 -12.03
C VAL A 140 -10.08 32.50 -13.04
N PRO A 141 -11.19 31.87 -13.43
CA PRO A 141 -12.24 32.61 -14.18
C PRO A 141 -12.93 33.50 -13.16
N GLY A 142 -13.04 34.80 -13.53
CA GLY A 142 -13.70 35.82 -12.75
C GLY A 142 -15.12 35.47 -12.37
N GLU A 143 -15.51 35.98 -11.22
CA GLU A 143 -16.86 35.97 -10.69
C GLU A 143 -17.86 36.46 -11.75
N SER A 144 -18.79 35.59 -12.14
CA SER A 144 -20.19 35.96 -12.39
C SER A 144 -21.00 34.73 -12.81
N GLY A 145 -22.13 34.50 -12.16
CA GLY A 145 -23.21 33.66 -12.68
C GLY A 145 -23.68 32.55 -11.74
N PHE A 146 -24.68 32.88 -10.92
CA PHE A 146 -25.66 31.89 -10.43
C PHE A 146 -26.25 31.13 -11.62
N GLY A 147 -26.16 29.82 -11.66
CA GLY A 147 -26.74 29.05 -12.76
C GLY A 147 -26.69 27.55 -12.62
N ALA A 148 -27.87 26.97 -12.33
CA ALA A 148 -28.33 25.64 -12.72
C ALA A 148 -27.58 24.39 -12.15
N VAL A 149 -28.30 23.65 -11.31
CA VAL A 149 -28.04 22.25 -10.95
C VAL A 149 -28.14 21.39 -12.21
N PRO A 150 -27.14 20.61 -12.59
CA PRO A 150 -27.23 19.66 -13.70
C PRO A 150 -28.15 18.50 -13.34
N SER A 151 -29.15 18.24 -14.16
CA SER A 151 -30.16 17.19 -13.97
C SER A 151 -29.75 15.82 -14.55
N ASP A 152 -28.48 15.59 -14.85
CA ASP A 152 -28.00 14.31 -15.42
C ASP A 152 -27.03 13.61 -14.47
N PRO A 153 -27.41 12.43 -13.89
CA PRO A 153 -26.53 11.65 -13.00
C PRO A 153 -25.35 11.00 -13.72
N SER A 154 -25.29 11.02 -15.07
CA SER A 154 -24.16 10.50 -15.84
C SER A 154 -22.98 11.49 -15.95
N GLN A 155 -23.18 12.75 -15.59
CA GLN A 155 -22.12 13.74 -15.41
C GLN A 155 -21.73 13.89 -13.94
N ALA A 156 -21.39 12.81 -13.29
CA ALA A 156 -20.59 12.87 -12.07
C ALA A 156 -19.22 13.44 -12.48
N VAL A 157 -19.13 14.76 -12.56
CA VAL A 157 -17.87 15.50 -12.59
C VAL A 157 -17.08 14.94 -11.42
N LEU A 158 -16.02 14.20 -11.73
CA LEU A 158 -15.01 13.78 -10.75
C LEU A 158 -14.58 15.07 -10.05
N ARG A 159 -15.17 15.35 -8.89
CA ARG A 159 -14.67 16.43 -8.04
C ARG A 159 -13.18 16.10 -7.83
N PRO A 160 -12.26 17.00 -8.18
CA PRO A 160 -10.88 16.75 -7.84
C PRO A 160 -10.85 16.52 -6.34
N PHE A 161 -10.40 15.34 -5.92
CA PHE A 161 -10.22 15.04 -4.50
C PHE A 161 -9.34 16.15 -3.94
N ALA A 162 -9.81 16.83 -2.91
CA ALA A 162 -9.10 17.99 -2.36
C ALA A 162 -7.72 17.60 -1.82
N VAL A 163 -7.58 16.36 -1.34
CA VAL A 163 -6.32 15.81 -0.82
C VAL A 163 -6.24 14.33 -1.18
N SER A 164 -5.03 13.85 -1.49
CA SER A 164 -4.78 12.43 -1.75
C SER A 164 -3.68 11.89 -0.84
N LEU A 165 -3.84 10.63 -0.43
CA LEU A 165 -2.88 9.86 0.35
C LEU A 165 -2.32 8.73 -0.52
N LEU A 166 -0.99 8.72 -0.74
CA LEU A 166 -0.31 7.58 -1.35
C LEU A 166 -0.16 6.47 -0.31
N VAL A 167 -0.58 5.26 -0.63
CA VAL A 167 -0.54 4.09 0.26
C VAL A 167 0.31 3.00 -0.34
N VAL A 168 1.32 2.51 0.41
CA VAL A 168 2.12 1.35 0.03
C VAL A 168 2.16 0.36 1.20
N ASP A 169 1.33 -0.67 1.11
CA ASP A 169 1.25 -1.69 2.14
C ASP A 169 2.30 -2.78 1.92
N GLU A 170 3.25 -2.76 2.79
CA GLU A 170 4.43 -3.57 3.03
C GLU A 170 5.58 -3.36 2.05
N LEU A 171 6.45 -2.37 2.38
CA LEU A 171 7.80 -2.30 1.83
C LEU A 171 8.68 -3.31 2.53
N GLY A 172 9.17 -4.27 1.76
CA GLY A 172 9.95 -5.39 2.24
C GLY A 172 11.44 -5.31 1.87
N ARG A 173 12.10 -6.47 1.97
CA ARG A 173 13.52 -6.60 1.63
C ARG A 173 13.77 -6.48 0.11
N LEU A 174 12.78 -6.81 -0.72
CA LEU A 174 12.90 -6.63 -2.17
C LEU A 174 13.11 -5.16 -2.50
N GLU A 175 12.25 -4.29 -1.97
CA GLU A 175 12.24 -2.86 -2.26
C GLU A 175 13.38 -2.13 -1.57
N LEU A 176 13.52 -2.34 -0.26
CA LEU A 176 14.43 -1.54 0.57
C LEU A 176 15.89 -2.00 0.54
N VAL A 177 16.15 -3.30 0.28
CA VAL A 177 17.51 -3.85 0.35
C VAL A 177 18.02 -4.22 -1.04
N ARG A 178 17.16 -4.79 -1.90
CA ARG A 178 17.59 -5.30 -3.21
C ARG A 178 17.31 -4.35 -4.38
N GLY A 179 16.44 -3.37 -4.20
CA GLY A 179 15.98 -2.51 -5.28
C GLY A 179 15.18 -3.25 -6.36
N GLU A 180 14.51 -4.32 -5.96
CA GLU A 180 13.61 -5.16 -6.77
C GLU A 180 12.15 -4.98 -6.28
N GLY A 181 11.21 -5.79 -6.73
CA GLY A 181 9.82 -5.75 -6.27
C GLY A 181 9.03 -4.55 -6.80
N LEU A 182 8.44 -3.77 -5.90
CA LEU A 182 7.60 -2.61 -6.23
C LEU A 182 8.45 -1.36 -6.54
N ILE A 183 9.29 -1.46 -7.57
CA ILE A 183 10.25 -0.40 -7.94
C ILE A 183 9.58 0.93 -8.31
N GLU A 184 8.38 0.88 -8.92
CA GLU A 184 7.66 2.10 -9.30
C GLU A 184 7.00 2.78 -8.09
N ALA A 185 6.59 2.00 -7.08
CA ALA A 185 6.18 2.56 -5.79
C ALA A 185 7.35 3.29 -5.12
N MET A 186 8.53 2.65 -5.13
CA MET A 186 9.74 3.27 -4.60
C MET A 186 10.14 4.53 -5.36
N ALA A 187 10.07 4.51 -6.70
CA ALA A 187 10.35 5.69 -7.53
C ALA A 187 9.40 6.86 -7.20
N LEU A 188 8.12 6.57 -6.93
CA LEU A 188 7.15 7.58 -6.54
C LEU A 188 7.44 8.12 -5.12
N LEU A 189 7.81 7.26 -4.19
CA LEU A 189 8.21 7.65 -2.83
C LEU A 189 9.52 8.45 -2.81
N ASP A 190 10.51 8.08 -3.62
CA ASP A 190 11.80 8.77 -3.73
C ASP A 190 11.67 10.20 -4.29
N ARG A 191 10.60 10.52 -5.03
CA ARG A 191 10.28 11.91 -5.47
C ARG A 191 9.87 12.81 -4.31
N GLY A 192 9.39 12.24 -3.20
CA GLY A 192 8.84 13.01 -2.10
C GLY A 192 7.40 13.50 -2.35
N PRO A 193 6.93 14.50 -1.57
CA PRO A 193 5.59 15.04 -1.71
C PRO A 193 5.39 15.72 -3.06
N THR A 194 4.23 15.47 -3.67
CA THR A 194 3.80 16.12 -4.91
C THR A 194 2.44 16.79 -4.69
N PRO A 195 1.98 17.69 -5.59
CA PRO A 195 0.64 18.25 -5.49
C PRO A 195 -0.46 17.19 -5.48
N ALA A 196 -0.30 16.09 -6.23
CA ALA A 196 -1.25 14.97 -6.24
C ALA A 196 -1.14 14.10 -4.97
N PHE A 197 0.06 13.94 -4.42
CA PHE A 197 0.32 13.14 -3.22
C PHE A 197 1.16 13.93 -2.21
N PRO A 198 0.56 14.91 -1.49
CA PRO A 198 1.28 15.68 -0.47
C PRO A 198 1.63 14.85 0.76
N HIS A 199 0.97 13.71 0.92
CA HIS A 199 1.17 12.77 2.00
C HIS A 199 1.29 11.35 1.49
N ALA A 200 2.10 10.52 2.18
CA ALA A 200 2.17 9.09 1.95
C ALA A 200 2.11 8.32 3.27
N LEU A 201 1.62 7.08 3.21
CA LEU A 201 1.63 6.12 4.29
C LEU A 201 2.21 4.81 3.78
N VAL A 202 3.30 4.37 4.39
CA VAL A 202 3.97 3.12 4.07
C VAL A 202 3.96 2.18 5.26
N VAL A 203 3.81 0.88 5.00
CA VAL A 203 3.96 -0.16 6.03
C VAL A 203 5.37 -0.73 5.93
N VAL A 204 6.10 -0.69 7.04
CA VAL A 204 7.48 -1.18 7.13
C VAL A 204 7.63 -2.03 8.39
N ARG A 205 8.33 -3.16 8.28
CA ARG A 205 8.70 -3.96 9.46
C ARG A 205 9.72 -3.23 10.32
N GLU A 206 9.73 -3.50 11.61
CA GLU A 206 10.62 -2.82 12.55
C GLU A 206 12.10 -3.00 12.21
N ASP A 207 12.50 -4.20 11.76
CA ASP A 207 13.88 -4.51 11.36
C ASP A 207 14.35 -3.73 10.11
N LEU A 208 13.42 -3.29 9.26
CA LEU A 208 13.69 -2.50 8.06
C LEU A 208 13.49 -0.99 8.25
N LEU A 209 12.98 -0.57 9.40
CA LEU A 209 12.68 0.84 9.66
C LEU A 209 13.91 1.77 9.54
N PRO A 210 15.12 1.41 10.03
CA PRO A 210 16.30 2.24 9.84
C PRO A 210 16.63 2.48 8.36
N ILE A 211 16.56 1.43 7.53
CA ILE A 211 16.83 1.50 6.08
C ILE A 211 15.78 2.37 5.38
N ALA A 212 14.50 2.17 5.72
CA ALA A 212 13.42 2.98 5.16
C ALA A 212 13.58 4.47 5.50
N ARG A 213 13.98 4.78 6.73
CA ARG A 213 14.24 6.16 7.17
C ARG A 213 15.42 6.77 6.43
N GLU A 214 16.53 6.08 6.34
CA GLU A 214 17.73 6.56 5.63
C GLU A 214 17.41 6.89 4.16
N ARG A 215 16.64 6.03 3.49
CA ARG A 215 16.29 6.20 2.09
C ARG A 215 15.26 7.30 1.84
N LEU A 216 14.20 7.37 2.64
CA LEU A 216 13.04 8.22 2.35
C LEU A 216 13.10 9.61 3.02
N ALA A 217 13.87 9.77 4.12
CA ALA A 217 13.98 11.06 4.81
C ALA A 217 14.51 12.20 3.92
N PRO A 218 15.47 11.99 3.02
CA PRO A 218 15.96 13.08 2.16
C PRO A 218 14.85 13.72 1.32
N ALA A 219 13.88 12.93 0.84
CA ALA A 219 12.79 13.43 -0.01
C ALA A 219 11.59 13.95 0.80
N TRP A 220 11.29 13.34 1.95
CA TRP A 220 10.08 13.65 2.75
C TRP A 220 10.34 14.56 3.95
N GLY A 221 11.60 14.79 4.33
CA GLY A 221 11.96 15.50 5.54
C GLY A 221 11.60 14.72 6.79
N VAL A 222 10.49 15.07 7.43
CA VAL A 222 10.04 14.39 8.65
C VAL A 222 9.24 13.13 8.33
N LEU A 223 9.73 11.97 8.80
CA LEU A 223 8.99 10.72 8.82
C LEU A 223 8.34 10.53 10.19
N ARG A 224 7.02 10.36 10.20
CA ARG A 224 6.27 10.10 11.41
C ARG A 224 5.95 8.61 11.54
N SER A 225 6.54 7.95 12.53
CA SER A 225 6.14 6.58 12.89
C SER A 225 4.80 6.60 13.60
N ILE A 226 3.88 5.74 13.14
CA ILE A 226 2.54 5.56 13.73
C ILE A 226 2.31 4.08 14.05
N ARG A 227 1.35 3.82 14.94
CA ARG A 227 0.87 2.48 15.27
C ARG A 227 -0.53 2.23 14.71
N PRO A 228 -0.96 0.97 14.60
CA PRO A 228 -2.30 0.64 14.08
C PRO A 228 -3.39 0.79 15.17
N ASP A 229 -3.55 1.99 15.71
CA ASP A 229 -4.48 2.39 16.77
C ASP A 229 -5.25 3.66 16.38
N GLU A 230 -6.12 4.16 17.27
CA GLU A 230 -6.89 5.39 17.03
C GLU A 230 -6.01 6.64 17.01
N GLU A 231 -4.93 6.68 17.79
CA GLU A 231 -3.99 7.80 17.76
C GLU A 231 -3.34 7.93 16.37
N GLY A 232 -2.98 6.78 15.75
CA GLY A 232 -2.47 6.73 14.38
C GLY A 232 -3.50 7.25 13.36
N VAL A 233 -4.79 6.93 13.55
CA VAL A 233 -5.88 7.47 12.71
C VAL A 233 -5.95 8.99 12.84
N ASP A 234 -5.96 9.51 14.06
CA ASP A 234 -6.09 10.95 14.32
C ASP A 234 -4.89 11.73 13.77
N GLN A 235 -3.67 11.18 13.88
CA GLN A 235 -2.47 11.80 13.33
C GLN A 235 -2.53 11.90 11.81
N VAL A 236 -3.01 10.88 11.12
CA VAL A 236 -3.14 10.89 9.65
C VAL A 236 -4.23 11.88 9.24
N ARG A 237 -5.40 11.85 9.88
CA ARG A 237 -6.52 12.76 9.58
C ARG A 237 -6.13 14.23 9.80
N ALA A 238 -5.50 14.53 10.92
CA ALA A 238 -5.04 15.89 11.21
C ALA A 238 -4.07 16.44 10.15
N ALA A 239 -3.18 15.60 9.62
CA ALA A 239 -2.27 16.01 8.56
C ALA A 239 -2.98 16.23 7.22
N LEU A 240 -4.07 15.49 6.97
CA LEU A 240 -4.90 15.62 5.77
C LEU A 240 -5.93 16.74 5.87
N GLY A 241 -6.14 17.31 7.05
CA GLY A 241 -7.11 18.40 7.31
C GLY A 241 -8.56 17.93 7.37
N VAL A 242 -8.80 16.68 7.80
CA VAL A 242 -10.13 16.04 7.93
C VAL A 242 -10.35 15.44 9.31
#